data_b2118ed5c3e999c3e37dae12398f67ad
#
_entry.id   b2118ed5c3e999c3e37dae12398f67ad
#
_cell.length_a   1.000
_cell.length_b   1.000
_cell.length_c   1.000
_cell.angle_alpha   90.00
_cell.angle_beta   90.00
_cell.angle_gamma   90.00
#
_symmetry.space_group_name_H-M   'P 1'
#
loop_
_entity.id
_entity.type
_entity.pdbx_description
1 polymer ?
#
loop_
_entity_poly.entity_id
_entity_poly.type
_entity_poly.pdbx_seq_one_letter_code
_entity_poly.pdbx_strand_id
1 'polypeptide(L)'
;MEAIVKTDFNFPGQSGHYVGKVRDVYSIGNEYLVMVVSDRISAFDVVLPKGIPFKGQVLNQIAAKFLDATTDILPNWKIAVPDPMVTIGHKCEPFKVEMVIRGYLSGHAWREYKAGKRTICGVEIPEGMVENQKFPEPIITPTTKAAEGHDEDISKEEIIAQGIVSREDYEQLEAYTRAVFQRGTEIAAKMGLILVDTKYEFGKKDGKIYLMDEIHTPDSSRYFYAEGYAERLAAGEKQKQLSKEFVREWLMANGFQGQDGQKVPEMTEDIVNGITDRYIELYENITGEKFEKAEGTDILARIEKNVSDCLARL
;
A
#
# COMPACT_ATOMS: atom_id res chain seq x y z
N MET A 1 16.22 -10.57 -15.75
CA MET A 1 15.29 -11.51 -15.10
C MET A 1 13.90 -11.15 -15.56
N GLU A 2 13.07 -12.14 -15.86
CA GLU A 2 11.70 -11.92 -16.32
C GLU A 2 10.80 -11.50 -15.15
N ALA A 3 9.94 -10.51 -15.39
CA ALA A 3 8.99 -10.05 -14.39
C ALA A 3 7.80 -11.02 -14.27
N ILE A 4 7.35 -11.32 -13.06
CA ILE A 4 6.17 -12.15 -12.80
C ILE A 4 4.92 -11.30 -12.87
N VAL A 5 4.20 -11.41 -13.98
CA VAL A 5 2.96 -10.64 -14.21
C VAL A 5 1.69 -11.48 -14.11
N LYS A 6 1.82 -12.80 -14.08
CA LYS A 6 0.71 -13.75 -13.95
C LYS A 6 1.15 -14.95 -13.13
N THR A 7 0.26 -15.41 -12.25
CA THR A 7 0.42 -16.68 -11.55
C THR A 7 -0.82 -17.55 -11.79
N ASP A 8 -0.64 -18.86 -11.77
CA ASP A 8 -1.70 -19.84 -11.96
C ASP A 8 -1.33 -21.12 -11.20
N PHE A 9 -1.24 -20.97 -9.87
CA PHE A 9 -0.86 -22.07 -8.98
C PHE A 9 -2.07 -22.92 -8.60
N ASN A 10 -1.79 -24.17 -8.26
CA ASN A 10 -2.76 -25.10 -7.68
C ASN A 10 -2.21 -25.64 -6.36
N PHE A 11 -2.34 -24.85 -5.30
CA PHE A 11 -1.84 -25.19 -3.99
C PHE A 11 -2.69 -26.27 -3.29
N PRO A 12 -2.10 -27.11 -2.43
CA PRO A 12 -2.85 -28.06 -1.62
C PRO A 12 -3.94 -27.35 -0.79
N GLY A 13 -5.19 -27.84 -0.89
CA GLY A 13 -6.34 -27.28 -0.17
C GLY A 13 -6.88 -25.96 -0.75
N GLN A 14 -6.44 -25.54 -1.92
CA GLN A 14 -6.93 -24.33 -2.57
C GLN A 14 -8.44 -24.40 -2.81
N SER A 15 -9.17 -23.38 -2.37
CA SER A 15 -10.62 -23.24 -2.50
C SER A 15 -11.04 -22.03 -3.36
N GLY A 16 -10.11 -21.14 -3.69
CA GLY A 16 -10.39 -19.98 -4.54
C GLY A 16 -9.12 -19.29 -5.01
N HIS A 17 -9.28 -18.47 -6.04
CA HIS A 17 -8.22 -17.63 -6.62
C HIS A 17 -8.82 -16.30 -7.06
N TYR A 18 -8.20 -15.21 -6.63
CA TYR A 18 -8.54 -13.85 -7.01
C TYR A 18 -7.32 -13.14 -7.60
N VAL A 19 -7.49 -12.53 -8.76
CA VAL A 19 -6.43 -11.76 -9.43
C VAL A 19 -6.72 -10.27 -9.23
N GLY A 20 -5.91 -9.63 -8.39
CA GLY A 20 -5.96 -8.18 -8.20
C GLY A 20 -5.09 -7.40 -9.18
N LYS A 21 -5.04 -6.08 -9.04
CA LYS A 21 -4.22 -5.21 -9.92
C LYS A 21 -2.72 -5.54 -9.84
N VAL A 22 -2.21 -5.90 -8.65
CA VAL A 22 -0.78 -6.17 -8.41
C VAL A 22 -0.53 -7.43 -7.58
N ARG A 23 -1.56 -8.09 -7.09
CA ARG A 23 -1.48 -9.30 -6.25
C ARG A 23 -2.42 -10.36 -6.74
N ASP A 24 -1.96 -11.61 -6.62
CA ASP A 24 -2.80 -12.79 -6.80
C ASP A 24 -3.01 -13.44 -5.44
N VAL A 25 -4.26 -13.69 -5.07
CA VAL A 25 -4.64 -14.18 -3.74
C VAL A 25 -5.32 -15.54 -3.89
N TYR A 26 -4.74 -16.53 -3.24
CA TYR A 26 -5.25 -17.90 -3.21
C TYR A 26 -5.84 -18.18 -1.83
N SER A 27 -7.10 -18.59 -1.79
CA SER A 27 -7.74 -19.06 -0.56
C SER A 27 -7.41 -20.54 -0.33
N ILE A 28 -6.97 -20.87 0.88
CA ILE A 28 -6.68 -22.24 1.30
C ILE A 28 -7.72 -22.61 2.36
N GLY A 29 -8.68 -23.45 1.96
CA GLY A 29 -9.86 -23.70 2.77
C GLY A 29 -10.56 -22.40 3.17
N ASN A 30 -10.99 -22.34 4.43
CA ASN A 30 -11.60 -21.15 5.04
C ASN A 30 -10.67 -20.40 6.00
N GLU A 31 -9.42 -20.87 6.16
CA GLU A 31 -8.55 -20.39 7.23
C GLU A 31 -7.41 -19.52 6.75
N TYR A 32 -6.85 -19.78 5.58
CA TYR A 32 -5.63 -19.12 5.12
C TYR A 32 -5.79 -18.43 3.77
N LEU A 33 -4.97 -17.42 3.57
CA LEU A 33 -4.70 -16.77 2.28
C LEU A 33 -3.22 -16.91 1.95
N VAL A 34 -2.93 -17.25 0.70
CA VAL A 34 -1.60 -17.12 0.09
C VAL A 34 -1.64 -15.91 -0.84
N MET A 35 -0.94 -14.86 -0.49
CA MET A 35 -0.87 -13.63 -1.28
C MET A 35 0.46 -13.58 -2.00
N VAL A 36 0.42 -13.68 -3.33
CA VAL A 36 1.59 -13.54 -4.20
C VAL A 36 1.63 -12.12 -4.72
N VAL A 37 2.66 -11.38 -4.34
CA VAL A 37 2.86 -10.00 -4.83
C VAL A 37 3.59 -10.09 -6.17
N SER A 38 2.87 -9.79 -7.24
CA SER A 38 3.42 -9.85 -8.59
C SER A 38 4.25 -8.60 -8.92
N ASP A 39 4.94 -8.65 -10.05
CA ASP A 39 5.69 -7.52 -10.59
C ASP A 39 4.83 -6.58 -11.44
N ARG A 40 3.50 -6.80 -11.47
CA ARG A 40 2.59 -5.84 -12.11
C ARG A 40 2.67 -4.48 -11.42
N ILE A 41 2.57 -3.43 -12.20
CA ILE A 41 2.47 -2.07 -11.71
C ILE A 41 1.20 -1.43 -12.25
N SER A 42 0.47 -0.74 -11.39
CA SER A 42 -0.72 0.01 -11.79
C SER A 42 -0.56 1.49 -11.45
N ALA A 43 -1.05 2.35 -12.34
CA ALA A 43 -1.16 3.78 -12.12
C ALA A 43 -2.44 4.30 -12.77
N PHE A 44 -3.11 5.27 -12.15
CA PHE A 44 -4.40 5.79 -12.63
C PHE A 44 -5.44 4.66 -12.83
N ASP A 45 -5.47 3.67 -11.94
CA ASP A 45 -6.32 2.47 -12.00
C ASP A 45 -6.09 1.53 -13.20
N VAL A 46 -5.07 1.78 -14.00
CA VAL A 46 -4.67 0.96 -15.15
C VAL A 46 -3.45 0.13 -14.80
N VAL A 47 -3.51 -1.18 -15.04
CA VAL A 47 -2.33 -2.06 -14.99
C VAL A 47 -1.49 -1.79 -16.23
N LEU A 48 -0.22 -1.43 -16.03
CA LEU A 48 0.68 -1.09 -17.12
C LEU A 48 1.11 -2.36 -17.89
N PRO A 49 1.47 -2.23 -19.19
CA PRO A 49 1.67 -3.40 -20.07
C PRO A 49 2.91 -4.23 -19.75
N LYS A 50 3.89 -3.67 -19.02
CA LYS A 50 5.09 -4.41 -18.62
C LYS A 50 5.19 -4.48 -17.10
N GLY A 51 5.60 -5.64 -16.59
CA GLY A 51 5.97 -5.84 -15.20
C GLY A 51 7.32 -5.20 -14.89
N ILE A 52 7.53 -4.90 -13.61
CA ILE A 52 8.76 -4.32 -13.08
C ILE A 52 9.49 -5.39 -12.27
N PRO A 53 10.60 -5.94 -12.78
CA PRO A 53 11.35 -6.99 -12.07
C PRO A 53 11.66 -6.59 -10.62
N PHE A 54 11.51 -7.53 -9.70
CA PHE A 54 11.71 -7.37 -8.25
C PHE A 54 10.72 -6.47 -7.51
N LYS A 55 9.78 -5.81 -8.20
CA LYS A 55 8.77 -4.96 -7.53
C LYS A 55 7.96 -5.77 -6.51
N GLY A 56 7.52 -6.96 -6.87
CA GLY A 56 6.78 -7.85 -5.98
C GLY A 56 7.57 -8.20 -4.72
N GLN A 57 8.86 -8.53 -4.88
CA GLN A 57 9.74 -8.80 -3.76
C GLN A 57 9.90 -7.57 -2.84
N VAL A 58 10.17 -6.40 -3.41
CA VAL A 58 10.30 -5.14 -2.66
C VAL A 58 9.07 -4.88 -1.79
N LEU A 59 7.89 -4.92 -2.39
CA LEU A 59 6.64 -4.64 -1.68
C LEU A 59 6.34 -5.66 -0.59
N ASN A 60 6.49 -6.95 -0.90
CA ASN A 60 6.21 -8.01 0.07
C ASN A 60 7.15 -7.95 1.28
N GLN A 61 8.43 -7.74 1.06
CA GLN A 61 9.42 -7.67 2.15
C GLN A 61 9.24 -6.42 3.02
N ILE A 62 8.93 -5.26 2.43
CA ILE A 62 8.61 -4.05 3.20
C ILE A 62 7.35 -4.28 4.05
N ALA A 63 6.28 -4.79 3.45
CA ALA A 63 5.03 -5.07 4.16
C ALA A 63 5.25 -6.04 5.33
N ALA A 64 5.96 -7.15 5.09
CA ALA A 64 6.25 -8.15 6.13
C ALA A 64 7.02 -7.55 7.31
N LYS A 65 8.06 -6.74 7.04
CA LYS A 65 8.86 -6.07 8.07
C LYS A 65 8.01 -5.13 8.94
N PHE A 66 7.15 -4.34 8.34
CA PHE A 66 6.29 -3.42 9.09
C PHE A 66 5.16 -4.14 9.83
N LEU A 67 4.59 -5.21 9.28
CA LEU A 67 3.65 -6.05 10.01
C LEU A 67 4.29 -6.64 11.27
N ASP A 68 5.54 -7.10 11.20
CA ASP A 68 6.27 -7.56 12.38
C ASP A 68 6.50 -6.44 13.40
N ALA A 69 6.80 -5.24 12.94
CA ALA A 69 7.06 -4.08 13.78
C ALA A 69 5.82 -3.52 14.51
N THR A 70 4.62 -4.05 14.22
CA THR A 70 3.35 -3.59 14.79
C THR A 70 2.60 -4.65 15.59
N THR A 71 3.20 -5.81 15.84
CA THR A 71 2.56 -6.96 16.52
C THR A 71 2.20 -6.69 17.98
N ASP A 72 2.87 -5.75 18.63
CA ASP A 72 2.57 -5.30 19.98
C ASP A 72 1.38 -4.31 20.05
N ILE A 73 0.94 -3.77 18.91
CA ILE A 73 -0.21 -2.86 18.84
C ILE A 73 -1.50 -3.65 18.62
N LEU A 74 -1.52 -4.54 17.63
CA LEU A 74 -2.64 -5.41 17.32
C LEU A 74 -2.16 -6.65 16.55
N PRO A 75 -2.95 -7.74 16.55
CA PRO A 75 -2.64 -8.87 15.69
C PRO A 75 -2.74 -8.46 14.22
N ASN A 76 -1.95 -9.08 13.37
CA ASN A 76 -2.05 -8.92 11.93
C ASN A 76 -2.25 -10.28 11.22
N TRP A 77 -2.64 -10.21 9.97
CA TRP A 77 -3.00 -11.38 9.19
C TRP A 77 -1.81 -12.29 8.84
N LYS A 78 -0.57 -11.77 8.87
CA LYS A 78 0.63 -12.50 8.46
C LYS A 78 0.96 -13.65 9.41
N ILE A 79 1.16 -14.85 8.86
CA ILE A 79 1.64 -16.04 9.56
C ILE A 79 3.08 -16.33 9.16
N ALA A 80 3.36 -16.37 7.83
CA ALA A 80 4.66 -16.74 7.30
C ALA A 80 4.97 -16.01 5.99
N VAL A 81 6.25 -15.91 5.68
CA VAL A 81 6.78 -15.40 4.41
C VAL A 81 7.63 -16.52 3.79
N PRO A 82 7.02 -17.50 3.12
CA PRO A 82 7.72 -18.66 2.60
C PRO A 82 8.63 -18.32 1.41
N ASP A 83 8.32 -17.26 0.68
CA ASP A 83 9.08 -16.77 -0.46
C ASP A 83 9.17 -15.24 -0.39
N PRO A 84 10.24 -14.60 -0.87
CA PRO A 84 10.36 -13.14 -0.89
C PRO A 84 9.19 -12.40 -1.52
N MET A 85 8.44 -13.05 -2.40
CA MET A 85 7.26 -12.48 -3.08
C MET A 85 5.93 -12.93 -2.47
N VAL A 86 5.92 -13.74 -1.40
CA VAL A 86 4.70 -14.39 -0.90
C VAL A 86 4.56 -14.22 0.60
N THR A 87 3.37 -13.85 1.02
CA THR A 87 2.93 -13.91 2.42
C THR A 87 1.77 -14.87 2.55
N ILE A 88 1.84 -15.79 3.52
CA ILE A 88 0.73 -16.62 3.97
C ILE A 88 0.17 -16.02 5.24
N GLY A 89 -1.14 -15.93 5.33
CA GLY A 89 -1.77 -15.35 6.50
C GLY A 89 -3.19 -15.84 6.75
N HIS A 90 -3.77 -15.35 7.82
CA HIS A 90 -5.15 -15.63 8.20
C HIS A 90 -6.14 -15.06 7.20
N LYS A 91 -7.16 -15.84 6.86
CA LYS A 91 -8.32 -15.34 6.12
C LYS A 91 -9.25 -14.65 7.12
N CYS A 92 -9.22 -13.33 7.11
CA CYS A 92 -10.09 -12.50 7.93
C CYS A 92 -11.30 -12.02 7.11
N GLU A 93 -12.41 -11.74 7.75
CA GLU A 93 -13.54 -11.05 7.14
C GLU A 93 -13.21 -9.55 7.06
N PRO A 94 -13.05 -8.98 5.85
CA PRO A 94 -12.60 -7.60 5.71
C PRO A 94 -13.70 -6.61 6.08
N PHE A 95 -13.34 -5.55 6.78
CA PHE A 95 -14.18 -4.35 6.84
C PHE A 95 -14.24 -3.68 5.47
N LYS A 96 -15.41 -3.17 5.10
CA LYS A 96 -15.64 -2.54 3.79
C LYS A 96 -15.26 -1.06 3.76
N VAL A 97 -14.19 -0.72 4.47
CA VAL A 97 -13.61 0.61 4.53
C VAL A 97 -12.09 0.52 4.50
N GLU A 98 -11.46 1.48 3.86
CA GLU A 98 -10.03 1.71 3.96
C GLU A 98 -9.80 2.89 4.90
N MET A 99 -8.92 2.71 5.88
CA MET A 99 -8.57 3.75 6.85
C MET A 99 -7.37 4.53 6.34
N VAL A 100 -7.64 5.62 5.62
CA VAL A 100 -6.60 6.53 5.14
C VAL A 100 -6.27 7.54 6.23
N ILE A 101 -5.00 7.62 6.61
CA ILE A 101 -4.50 8.59 7.59
C ILE A 101 -3.47 9.51 6.94
N ARG A 102 -3.55 10.81 7.23
CA ARG A 102 -2.73 11.85 6.63
C ARG A 102 -2.11 12.74 7.69
N GLY A 103 -0.79 12.79 7.70
CA GLY A 103 -0.04 13.71 8.55
C GLY A 103 0.20 15.08 7.89
N TYR A 104 0.01 15.16 6.56
CA TYR A 104 0.37 16.32 5.72
C TYR A 104 -0.70 16.56 4.67
N LEU A 105 -0.87 17.82 4.28
CA LEU A 105 -1.81 18.23 3.24
C LEU A 105 -1.21 17.96 1.86
N SER A 106 -1.32 16.71 1.40
CA SER A 106 -0.70 16.22 0.16
C SER A 106 -1.68 15.40 -0.68
N GLY A 107 -1.35 15.19 -1.94
CA GLY A 107 -2.09 14.29 -2.83
C GLY A 107 -3.56 14.65 -2.97
N HIS A 108 -4.47 13.69 -2.72
CA HIS A 108 -5.91 13.90 -2.82
C HIS A 108 -6.40 15.03 -1.91
N ALA A 109 -5.98 15.04 -0.65
CA ALA A 109 -6.38 16.09 0.30
C ALA A 109 -5.97 17.50 -0.17
N TRP A 110 -4.78 17.64 -0.74
CA TRP A 110 -4.36 18.91 -1.33
C TRP A 110 -5.20 19.31 -2.55
N ARG A 111 -5.51 18.37 -3.45
CA ARG A 111 -6.35 18.67 -4.62
C ARG A 111 -7.73 19.19 -4.22
N GLU A 112 -8.35 18.55 -3.23
CA GLU A 112 -9.65 18.97 -2.69
C GLU A 112 -9.57 20.36 -2.01
N TYR A 113 -8.52 20.58 -1.21
CA TYR A 113 -8.28 21.86 -0.56
C TYR A 113 -8.03 22.99 -1.57
N LYS A 114 -7.20 22.74 -2.58
CA LYS A 114 -6.94 23.69 -3.68
C LYS A 114 -8.19 24.00 -4.50
N ALA A 115 -9.11 23.06 -4.62
CA ALA A 115 -10.39 23.23 -5.27
C ALA A 115 -11.41 24.02 -4.40
N GLY A 116 -11.02 24.44 -3.18
CA GLY A 116 -11.81 25.27 -2.29
C GLY A 116 -12.51 24.51 -1.16
N LYS A 117 -12.40 23.18 -1.08
CA LYS A 117 -12.97 22.42 0.04
C LYS A 117 -12.17 22.68 1.31
N ARG A 118 -12.87 22.74 2.44
CA ARG A 118 -12.30 22.89 3.79
C ARG A 118 -12.71 21.76 4.71
N THR A 119 -13.44 20.79 4.18
CA THR A 119 -13.85 19.58 4.87
C THR A 119 -13.63 18.38 3.96
N ILE A 120 -12.97 17.33 4.46
CA ILE A 120 -12.76 16.07 3.75
C ILE A 120 -13.18 14.95 4.69
N CYS A 121 -14.08 14.06 4.25
CA CYS A 121 -14.62 12.95 5.05
C CYS A 121 -15.13 13.41 6.43
N GLY A 122 -15.76 14.58 6.51
CA GLY A 122 -16.26 15.18 7.76
C GLY A 122 -15.19 15.84 8.64
N VAL A 123 -13.91 15.83 8.23
CA VAL A 123 -12.82 16.47 8.99
C VAL A 123 -12.55 17.86 8.43
N GLU A 124 -12.59 18.87 9.31
CA GLU A 124 -12.26 20.24 8.96
C GLU A 124 -10.74 20.42 8.76
N ILE A 125 -10.37 21.12 7.70
CA ILE A 125 -8.98 21.47 7.41
C ILE A 125 -8.79 22.96 7.66
N PRO A 126 -7.75 23.37 8.45
CA PRO A 126 -7.50 24.78 8.76
C PRO A 126 -7.31 25.64 7.51
N GLU A 127 -7.77 26.89 7.59
CA GLU A 127 -7.52 27.87 6.54
C GLU A 127 -6.03 28.26 6.46
N GLY A 128 -5.60 28.67 5.28
CA GLY A 128 -4.25 29.18 5.03
C GLY A 128 -3.15 28.13 4.96
N MET A 129 -3.50 26.84 4.89
CA MET A 129 -2.53 25.79 4.69
C MET A 129 -2.00 25.78 3.24
N VAL A 130 -0.76 25.35 3.09
CA VAL A 130 -0.11 25.18 1.79
C VAL A 130 0.15 23.71 1.48
N GLU A 131 0.44 23.40 0.21
CA GLU A 131 0.75 22.03 -0.21
C GLU A 131 1.91 21.44 0.58
N ASN A 132 1.76 20.18 1.00
CA ASN A 132 2.72 19.42 1.79
C ASN A 132 2.97 19.94 3.22
N GLN A 133 2.19 20.88 3.68
CA GLN A 133 2.26 21.34 5.07
C GLN A 133 1.74 20.26 6.02
N LYS A 134 2.42 20.13 7.16
CA LYS A 134 2.02 19.22 8.23
C LYS A 134 0.72 19.67 8.87
N PHE A 135 -0.22 18.74 9.09
CA PHE A 135 -1.40 19.01 9.92
C PHE A 135 -1.03 19.18 11.39
N PRO A 136 -1.78 19.96 12.17
CA PRO A 136 -1.60 20.03 13.62
C PRO A 136 -1.64 18.64 14.28
N GLU A 137 -2.59 17.80 13.84
CA GLU A 137 -2.69 16.38 14.17
C GLU A 137 -3.01 15.58 12.90
N PRO A 138 -2.55 14.33 12.77
CA PRO A 138 -2.93 13.50 11.64
C PRO A 138 -4.44 13.32 11.55
N ILE A 139 -4.98 13.48 10.35
CA ILE A 139 -6.41 13.32 10.07
C ILE A 139 -6.71 11.97 9.45
N ILE A 140 -7.86 11.39 9.76
CA ILE A 140 -8.34 10.15 9.14
C ILE A 140 -9.44 10.50 8.15
N THR A 141 -9.24 10.10 6.90
CA THR A 141 -10.14 10.36 5.77
C THR A 141 -10.49 9.02 5.11
N PRO A 142 -11.46 8.26 5.65
CA PRO A 142 -11.76 6.93 5.16
C PRO A 142 -12.30 6.94 3.74
N THR A 143 -12.15 5.80 3.05
CA THR A 143 -12.85 5.53 1.79
C THR A 143 -13.66 4.25 1.91
N THR A 144 -14.72 4.15 1.11
CA THR A 144 -15.41 2.88 0.91
C THR A 144 -14.48 1.92 0.19
N LYS A 145 -14.65 0.63 0.43
CA LYS A 145 -14.02 -0.41 -0.39
C LYS A 145 -15.07 -0.96 -1.34
N ALA A 146 -15.15 -0.35 -2.52
CA ALA A 146 -16.14 -0.72 -3.52
C ALA A 146 -15.87 -2.13 -4.07
N ALA A 147 -16.93 -2.92 -4.24
CA ALA A 147 -16.84 -4.20 -4.93
C ALA A 147 -16.64 -4.00 -6.45
N GLU A 148 -17.20 -2.92 -6.99
CA GLU A 148 -17.07 -2.47 -8.38
C GLU A 148 -16.97 -0.94 -8.41
N GLY A 149 -16.17 -0.40 -9.33
CA GLY A 149 -15.97 1.04 -9.49
C GLY A 149 -14.76 1.58 -8.72
N HIS A 150 -14.87 2.82 -8.25
CA HIS A 150 -13.82 3.50 -7.49
C HIS A 150 -14.20 3.62 -6.02
N ASP A 151 -13.19 3.60 -5.16
CA ASP A 151 -13.36 3.90 -3.74
C ASP A 151 -13.72 5.38 -3.58
N GLU A 152 -14.72 5.66 -2.74
CA GLU A 152 -15.25 7.00 -2.52
C GLU A 152 -14.97 7.48 -1.10
N ASP A 153 -14.65 8.77 -0.98
CA ASP A 153 -14.52 9.44 0.32
C ASP A 153 -15.82 9.30 1.13
N ILE A 154 -15.71 8.91 2.40
CA ILE A 154 -16.85 8.75 3.30
C ILE A 154 -16.47 9.19 4.71
N SER A 155 -17.39 9.83 5.41
CA SER A 155 -17.16 10.25 6.79
C SER A 155 -17.41 9.12 7.80
N LYS A 156 -16.84 9.25 8.99
CA LYS A 156 -17.13 8.39 10.16
C LYS A 156 -18.64 8.28 10.42
N GLU A 157 -19.31 9.41 10.40
CA GLU A 157 -20.75 9.52 10.66
C GLU A 157 -21.56 8.72 9.63
N GLU A 158 -21.20 8.85 8.36
CA GLU A 158 -21.85 8.12 7.26
C GLU A 158 -21.56 6.61 7.33
N ILE A 159 -20.33 6.19 7.63
CA ILE A 159 -19.96 4.77 7.82
C ILE A 159 -20.84 4.13 8.90
N ILE A 160 -21.00 4.81 10.04
CA ILE A 160 -21.81 4.32 11.17
C ILE A 160 -23.30 4.38 10.84
N ALA A 161 -23.79 5.48 10.27
CA ALA A 161 -25.20 5.65 9.93
C ALA A 161 -25.68 4.65 8.87
N GLN A 162 -24.83 4.29 7.91
CA GLN A 162 -25.12 3.30 6.88
C GLN A 162 -24.92 1.84 7.36
N GLY A 163 -24.41 1.65 8.58
CA GLY A 163 -24.15 0.33 9.13
C GLY A 163 -23.02 -0.43 8.45
N ILE A 164 -22.11 0.28 7.75
CA ILE A 164 -20.95 -0.32 7.08
C ILE A 164 -19.98 -0.91 8.12
N VAL A 165 -19.74 -0.15 9.20
CA VAL A 165 -19.00 -0.57 10.38
C VAL A 165 -19.76 -0.11 11.62
N SER A 166 -19.83 -0.94 12.67
CA SER A 166 -20.42 -0.53 13.94
C SER A 166 -19.60 0.61 14.57
N ARG A 167 -20.25 1.43 15.41
CA ARG A 167 -19.53 2.49 16.14
C ARG A 167 -18.38 1.95 16.98
N GLU A 168 -18.60 0.85 17.68
CA GLU A 168 -17.58 0.21 18.52
C GLU A 168 -16.38 -0.26 17.71
N ASP A 169 -16.62 -0.97 16.61
CA ASP A 169 -15.55 -1.43 15.72
C ASP A 169 -14.82 -0.23 15.09
N TYR A 170 -15.56 0.79 14.61
CA TYR A 170 -14.94 1.96 13.99
C TYR A 170 -14.01 2.71 14.95
N GLU A 171 -14.40 2.89 16.19
CA GLU A 171 -13.57 3.55 17.22
C GLU A 171 -12.28 2.75 17.48
N GLN A 172 -12.33 1.43 17.42
CA GLN A 172 -11.14 0.58 17.48
C GLN A 172 -10.28 0.72 16.23
N LEU A 173 -10.88 0.71 15.03
CA LEU A 173 -10.12 0.93 13.77
C LEU A 173 -9.41 2.28 13.79
N GLU A 174 -10.06 3.33 14.28
CA GLU A 174 -9.48 4.67 14.39
C GLU A 174 -8.28 4.67 15.36
N ALA A 175 -8.42 4.06 16.53
CA ALA A 175 -7.35 3.95 17.52
C ALA A 175 -6.15 3.16 16.97
N TYR A 176 -6.38 2.03 16.33
CA TYR A 176 -5.32 1.22 15.69
C TYR A 176 -4.66 1.95 14.52
N THR A 177 -5.45 2.64 13.69
CA THR A 177 -4.93 3.44 12.59
C THR A 177 -3.93 4.49 13.08
N ARG A 178 -4.26 5.21 14.15
CA ARG A 178 -3.36 6.21 14.76
C ARG A 178 -2.11 5.57 15.36
N ALA A 179 -2.26 4.46 16.08
CA ALA A 179 -1.12 3.79 16.73
C ALA A 179 -0.14 3.19 15.70
N VAL A 180 -0.65 2.55 14.64
CA VAL A 180 0.17 1.99 13.55
C VAL A 180 0.86 3.10 12.76
N PHE A 181 0.16 4.21 12.50
CA PHE A 181 0.75 5.38 11.82
C PHE A 181 1.86 6.03 12.66
N GLN A 182 1.65 6.16 13.97
CA GLN A 182 2.68 6.66 14.87
C GLN A 182 3.93 5.78 14.84
N ARG A 183 3.77 4.45 14.90
CA ARG A 183 4.89 3.50 14.80
C ARG A 183 5.63 3.64 13.45
N GLY A 184 4.88 3.74 12.34
CA GLY A 184 5.45 3.96 11.01
C GLY A 184 6.21 5.29 10.91
N THR A 185 5.68 6.35 11.51
CA THR A 185 6.32 7.68 11.59
C THR A 185 7.64 7.62 12.35
N GLU A 186 7.69 6.92 13.48
CA GLU A 186 8.91 6.76 14.30
C GLU A 186 9.98 5.96 13.56
N ILE A 187 9.59 4.89 12.86
CA ILE A 187 10.52 4.09 12.04
C ILE A 187 11.04 4.91 10.87
N ALA A 188 10.16 5.63 10.15
CA ALA A 188 10.55 6.49 9.05
C ALA A 188 11.54 7.59 9.48
N ALA A 189 11.31 8.22 10.64
CA ALA A 189 12.18 9.25 11.19
C ALA A 189 13.61 8.75 11.43
N LYS A 190 13.78 7.50 11.90
CA LYS A 190 15.09 6.86 12.06
C LYS A 190 15.84 6.68 10.74
N MET A 191 15.11 6.59 9.62
CA MET A 191 15.65 6.48 8.26
C MET A 191 15.81 7.84 7.57
N GLY A 192 15.61 8.96 8.28
CA GLY A 192 15.64 10.30 7.69
C GLY A 192 14.45 10.58 6.77
N LEU A 193 13.34 9.88 6.98
CA LEU A 193 12.11 9.98 6.19
C LEU A 193 10.95 10.52 7.02
N ILE A 194 9.99 11.10 6.32
CA ILE A 194 8.69 11.53 6.83
C ILE A 194 7.64 10.62 6.21
N LEU A 195 6.88 9.88 7.03
CA LEU A 195 5.68 9.20 6.57
C LEU A 195 4.55 10.22 6.45
N VAL A 196 4.16 10.52 5.23
CA VAL A 196 3.23 11.60 4.89
C VAL A 196 1.78 11.18 5.08
N ASP A 197 1.43 10.12 4.40
CA ASP A 197 0.11 9.48 4.43
C ASP A 197 0.22 7.99 4.09
N THR A 198 -0.76 7.25 4.51
CA THR A 198 -0.88 5.82 4.22
C THR A 198 -2.33 5.36 4.37
N LYS A 199 -2.62 4.16 3.89
CA LYS A 199 -3.91 3.50 4.09
C LYS A 199 -3.72 2.18 4.80
N TYR A 200 -4.69 1.82 5.63
CA TYR A 200 -4.76 0.52 6.30
C TYR A 200 -6.08 -0.17 5.99
N GLU A 201 -6.00 -1.48 5.86
CA GLU A 201 -7.14 -2.36 5.79
C GLU A 201 -7.19 -3.23 7.05
N PHE A 202 -8.39 -3.48 7.53
CA PHE A 202 -8.63 -4.32 8.70
C PHE A 202 -9.67 -5.38 8.39
N GLY A 203 -9.59 -6.47 9.12
CA GLY A 203 -10.57 -7.53 9.08
C GLY A 203 -10.85 -8.11 10.45
N LYS A 204 -11.87 -8.95 10.53
CA LYS A 204 -12.27 -9.60 11.78
C LYS A 204 -12.06 -11.11 11.66
N LYS A 205 -11.47 -11.74 12.67
CA LYS A 205 -11.36 -13.19 12.80
C LYS A 205 -11.55 -13.56 14.26
N ASP A 206 -12.45 -14.50 14.52
CA ASP A 206 -12.75 -14.98 15.87
C ASP A 206 -13.05 -13.83 16.86
N GLY A 207 -13.81 -12.84 16.39
CA GLY A 207 -14.20 -11.66 17.19
C GLY A 207 -13.09 -10.62 17.40
N LYS A 208 -11.89 -10.82 16.89
CA LYS A 208 -10.75 -9.90 17.01
C LYS A 208 -10.49 -9.16 15.70
N ILE A 209 -10.05 -7.90 15.81
CA ILE A 209 -9.62 -7.09 14.67
C ILE A 209 -8.16 -7.40 14.36
N TYR A 210 -7.88 -7.62 13.08
CA TYR A 210 -6.56 -7.86 12.51
C TYR A 210 -6.21 -6.77 11.52
N LEU A 211 -4.95 -6.33 11.53
CA LEU A 211 -4.39 -5.53 10.47
C LEU A 211 -4.14 -6.43 9.26
N MET A 212 -4.61 -6.01 8.10
CA MET A 212 -4.58 -6.79 6.86
C MET A 212 -3.73 -6.13 5.79
N ASP A 213 -3.57 -6.85 4.68
CA ASP A 213 -2.92 -6.40 3.45
C ASP A 213 -1.48 -5.89 3.66
N GLU A 214 -1.05 -4.92 2.87
CA GLU A 214 0.25 -4.28 2.99
C GLU A 214 0.17 -3.02 3.83
N ILE A 215 1.24 -2.70 4.53
CA ILE A 215 1.39 -1.44 5.24
C ILE A 215 2.74 -0.80 4.93
N HIS A 216 2.77 0.53 4.86
CA HIS A 216 3.97 1.36 4.76
C HIS A 216 4.85 1.07 3.53
N THR A 217 4.30 0.45 2.50
CA THR A 217 5.00 0.23 1.23
C THR A 217 4.93 1.47 0.34
N PRO A 218 5.79 1.59 -0.67
CA PRO A 218 5.72 2.70 -1.64
C PRO A 218 4.41 2.77 -2.42
N ASP A 219 3.67 1.66 -2.51
CA ASP A 219 2.40 1.59 -3.21
C ASP A 219 1.22 2.04 -2.33
N SER A 220 1.29 1.79 -1.01
CA SER A 220 0.25 2.15 -0.04
C SER A 220 0.52 3.46 0.69
N SER A 221 1.73 4.00 0.61
CA SER A 221 2.20 5.12 1.44
C SER A 221 3.00 6.12 0.62
N ARG A 222 3.03 7.35 1.13
CA ARG A 222 3.91 8.42 0.62
C ARG A 222 4.92 8.78 1.68
N TYR A 223 6.18 8.91 1.26
CA TYR A 223 7.26 9.41 2.12
C TYR A 223 7.89 10.64 1.50
N PHE A 224 8.33 11.57 2.35
CA PHE A 224 9.29 12.62 1.97
C PHE A 224 10.64 12.36 2.61
N TYR A 225 11.72 12.85 1.98
CA TYR A 225 12.99 13.00 2.67
C TYR A 225 12.86 14.11 3.70
N ALA A 226 13.28 13.84 4.95
CA ALA A 226 13.26 14.84 6.03
C ALA A 226 14.24 15.97 5.76
N GLU A 227 15.41 15.64 5.18
CA GLU A 227 16.41 16.62 4.77
C GLU A 227 15.85 17.56 3.70
N GLY A 228 15.92 18.87 3.97
CA GLY A 228 15.44 19.92 3.08
C GLY A 228 13.91 20.05 2.97
N TYR A 229 13.14 19.33 3.81
CA TYR A 229 11.68 19.45 3.80
C TYR A 229 11.22 20.88 4.14
N ALA A 230 11.74 21.45 5.22
CA ALA A 230 11.33 22.78 5.68
C ALA A 230 11.71 23.87 4.67
N GLU A 231 12.88 23.78 4.09
CA GLU A 231 13.39 24.74 3.08
C GLU A 231 12.53 24.69 1.82
N ARG A 232 12.24 23.50 1.31
CA ARG A 232 11.37 23.34 0.12
C ARG A 232 9.94 23.79 0.41
N LEU A 233 9.41 23.52 1.61
CA LEU A 233 8.10 23.99 2.02
C LEU A 233 8.03 25.51 2.03
N ALA A 234 9.02 26.18 2.64
CA ALA A 234 9.09 27.63 2.73
C ALA A 234 9.27 28.30 1.35
N ALA A 235 9.96 27.64 0.42
CA ALA A 235 10.17 28.11 -0.95
C ALA A 235 8.98 27.79 -1.89
N GLY A 236 7.99 27.01 -1.44
CA GLY A 236 6.88 26.54 -2.28
C GLY A 236 7.33 25.55 -3.38
N GLU A 237 8.44 24.85 -3.12
CA GLU A 237 9.00 23.86 -4.03
C GLU A 237 8.39 22.48 -3.81
N LYS A 238 8.48 21.62 -4.84
CA LYS A 238 8.09 20.22 -4.72
C LYS A 238 8.96 19.49 -3.70
N GLN A 239 8.34 18.67 -2.87
CA GLN A 239 9.06 17.82 -1.94
C GLN A 239 9.77 16.68 -2.67
N LYS A 240 10.97 16.32 -2.19
CA LYS A 240 11.66 15.11 -2.62
C LYS A 240 10.97 13.91 -1.96
N GLN A 241 10.36 13.04 -2.76
CA GLN A 241 9.49 11.99 -2.24
C GLN A 241 9.93 10.58 -2.66
N LEU A 242 9.57 9.61 -1.82
CA LEU A 242 9.66 8.18 -2.05
C LEU A 242 8.24 7.60 -2.11
N SER A 243 7.78 7.29 -3.28
CA SER A 243 6.50 6.63 -3.58
C SER A 243 6.51 6.28 -5.07
N LYS A 244 5.45 5.66 -5.56
CA LYS A 244 5.32 5.44 -7.02
C LYS A 244 4.88 6.70 -7.82
N GLU A 245 4.87 7.87 -7.20
CA GLU A 245 4.50 9.12 -7.88
C GLU A 245 5.40 9.42 -9.09
N PHE A 246 6.67 9.02 -9.03
CA PHE A 246 7.59 9.16 -10.18
C PHE A 246 7.09 8.43 -11.44
N VAL A 247 6.37 7.30 -11.28
CA VAL A 247 5.75 6.60 -12.42
C VAL A 247 4.58 7.41 -12.96
N ARG A 248 3.76 7.98 -12.09
CA ARG A 248 2.66 8.85 -12.51
C ARG A 248 3.16 10.11 -13.20
N GLU A 249 4.19 10.75 -12.67
CA GLU A 249 4.82 11.92 -13.29
C GLU A 249 5.37 11.59 -14.69
N TRP A 250 6.03 10.44 -14.83
CA TRP A 250 6.49 9.97 -16.14
C TRP A 250 5.34 9.73 -17.12
N LEU A 251 4.27 9.06 -16.68
CA LEU A 251 3.08 8.83 -17.49
C LEU A 251 2.42 10.14 -17.92
N MET A 252 2.23 11.08 -17.00
CA MET A 252 1.65 12.41 -17.29
C MET A 252 2.49 13.20 -18.26
N ALA A 253 3.81 13.19 -18.10
CA ALA A 253 4.75 13.85 -19.02
C ALA A 253 4.69 13.28 -20.45
N ASN A 254 4.22 12.03 -20.60
CA ASN A 254 4.02 11.36 -21.87
C ASN A 254 2.53 11.29 -22.30
N GLY A 255 1.66 12.12 -21.72
CA GLY A 255 0.26 12.29 -22.13
C GLY A 255 -0.71 11.23 -21.65
N PHE A 256 -0.36 10.47 -20.59
CA PHE A 256 -1.24 9.45 -20.04
C PHE A 256 -1.65 9.75 -18.60
N GLN A 257 -2.98 9.76 -18.35
CA GLN A 257 -3.59 9.96 -17.03
C GLN A 257 -4.74 8.97 -16.77
N GLY A 258 -4.79 7.87 -17.52
CA GLY A 258 -5.84 6.86 -17.39
C GLY A 258 -7.21 7.25 -17.96
N GLN A 259 -7.28 8.31 -18.78
CA GLN A 259 -8.53 8.76 -19.39
C GLN A 259 -8.85 7.96 -20.67
N ASP A 260 -10.13 7.87 -20.99
CA ASP A 260 -10.60 7.20 -22.21
C ASP A 260 -9.91 7.73 -23.47
N GLY A 261 -9.45 6.81 -24.31
CA GLY A 261 -8.76 7.13 -25.57
C GLY A 261 -7.26 7.42 -25.43
N GLN A 262 -6.74 7.55 -24.22
CA GLN A 262 -5.29 7.66 -24.00
C GLN A 262 -4.61 6.29 -24.13
N LYS A 263 -3.36 6.30 -24.57
CA LYS A 263 -2.53 5.09 -24.67
C LYS A 263 -1.37 5.20 -23.71
N VAL A 264 -1.08 4.10 -23.01
CA VAL A 264 0.12 3.99 -22.19
C VAL A 264 1.33 4.18 -23.09
N PRO A 265 2.28 5.08 -22.72
CA PRO A 265 3.51 5.25 -23.48
C PRO A 265 4.33 3.97 -23.53
N GLU A 266 5.17 3.83 -24.53
CA GLU A 266 6.03 2.67 -24.68
C GLU A 266 6.97 2.52 -23.49
N MET A 267 6.86 1.40 -22.81
CA MET A 267 7.76 1.02 -21.70
C MET A 267 8.99 0.31 -22.27
N THR A 268 10.01 1.08 -22.66
CA THR A 268 11.29 0.53 -23.12
C THR A 268 12.01 -0.23 -22.00
N GLU A 269 13.04 -1.00 -22.32
CA GLU A 269 13.85 -1.68 -21.29
C GLU A 269 14.51 -0.68 -20.33
N ASP A 270 14.97 0.45 -20.83
CA ASP A 270 15.58 1.51 -20.00
C ASP A 270 14.57 2.07 -18.99
N ILE A 271 13.32 2.30 -19.41
CA ILE A 271 12.25 2.75 -18.51
C ILE A 271 11.95 1.69 -17.45
N VAL A 272 11.81 0.43 -17.85
CA VAL A 272 11.56 -0.67 -16.91
C VAL A 272 12.70 -0.82 -15.90
N ASN A 273 13.96 -0.79 -16.37
CA ASN A 273 15.13 -0.87 -15.51
C ASN A 273 15.20 0.34 -14.56
N GLY A 274 14.94 1.55 -15.04
CA GLY A 274 14.90 2.75 -14.21
C GLY A 274 13.82 2.67 -13.11
N ILE A 275 12.66 2.11 -13.41
CA ILE A 275 11.61 1.87 -12.41
C ILE A 275 12.06 0.80 -11.41
N THR A 276 12.68 -0.29 -11.87
CA THR A 276 13.23 -1.35 -11.00
C THR A 276 14.25 -0.76 -10.01
N ASP A 277 15.21 0.00 -10.50
CA ASP A 277 16.24 0.63 -9.66
C ASP A 277 15.61 1.57 -8.62
N ARG A 278 14.56 2.28 -9.01
CA ARG A 278 13.83 3.15 -8.09
C ARG A 278 13.10 2.37 -7.00
N TYR A 279 12.48 1.23 -7.30
CA TYR A 279 11.87 0.38 -6.27
C TYR A 279 12.91 -0.21 -5.31
N ILE A 280 14.08 -0.60 -5.79
CA ILE A 280 15.19 -1.05 -4.96
C ILE A 280 15.68 0.10 -4.06
N GLU A 281 15.87 1.29 -4.60
CA GLU A 281 16.21 2.50 -3.82
C GLU A 281 15.17 2.77 -2.72
N LEU A 282 13.88 2.65 -3.05
CA LEU A 282 12.78 2.79 -2.08
C LEU A 282 12.90 1.76 -0.95
N TYR A 283 13.17 0.50 -1.28
CA TYR A 283 13.39 -0.55 -0.28
C TYR A 283 14.54 -0.18 0.68
N GLU A 284 15.71 0.16 0.12
CA GLU A 284 16.91 0.45 0.91
C GLU A 284 16.73 1.68 1.81
N ASN A 285 16.07 2.73 1.30
CA ASN A 285 15.81 3.93 2.11
C ASN A 285 14.75 3.70 3.20
N ILE A 286 13.68 2.96 2.91
CA ILE A 286 12.59 2.72 3.86
C ILE A 286 13.02 1.73 4.95
N THR A 287 13.77 0.68 4.59
CA THR A 287 14.15 -0.38 5.54
C THR A 287 15.50 -0.13 6.22
N GLY A 288 16.38 0.66 5.62
CA GLY A 288 17.77 0.81 6.02
C GLY A 288 18.62 -0.43 5.72
N GLU A 289 18.12 -1.37 4.94
CA GLU A 289 18.77 -2.64 4.58
C GLU A 289 19.12 -2.66 3.10
N LYS A 290 20.23 -3.29 2.75
CA LYS A 290 20.58 -3.52 1.34
C LYS A 290 19.63 -4.53 0.71
N PHE A 291 19.16 -4.24 -0.50
CA PHE A 291 18.27 -5.14 -1.21
C PHE A 291 19.05 -6.34 -1.77
N GLU A 292 18.64 -7.52 -1.36
CA GLU A 292 19.18 -8.77 -1.87
C GLU A 292 18.19 -9.40 -2.86
N LYS A 293 18.59 -9.43 -4.14
CA LYS A 293 17.76 -10.03 -5.20
C LYS A 293 17.60 -11.52 -4.93
N ALA A 294 16.36 -11.99 -4.88
CA ALA A 294 16.10 -13.42 -4.70
C ALA A 294 16.69 -14.23 -5.85
N GLU A 295 17.33 -15.35 -5.49
CA GLU A 295 17.98 -16.25 -6.43
C GLU A 295 16.99 -17.13 -7.19
N GLY A 296 17.43 -17.64 -8.34
CA GLY A 296 16.73 -18.62 -9.16
C GLY A 296 16.27 -18.06 -10.49
N THR A 297 16.31 -18.91 -11.50
CA THR A 297 15.88 -18.60 -12.88
C THR A 297 14.41 -18.91 -13.10
N ASP A 298 13.87 -19.90 -12.37
CA ASP A 298 12.45 -20.27 -12.39
C ASP A 298 11.76 -19.79 -11.11
N ILE A 299 11.28 -18.54 -11.16
CA ILE A 299 10.64 -17.89 -10.00
C ILE A 299 9.32 -18.59 -9.66
N LEU A 300 8.55 -19.02 -10.66
CA LEU A 300 7.25 -19.67 -10.43
C LEU A 300 7.43 -21.01 -9.71
N ALA A 301 8.35 -21.86 -10.18
CA ALA A 301 8.66 -23.13 -9.52
C ALA A 301 9.19 -22.92 -8.09
N ARG A 302 10.01 -21.91 -7.86
CA ARG A 302 10.49 -21.53 -6.51
C ARG A 302 9.32 -21.16 -5.59
N ILE A 303 8.42 -20.30 -6.05
CA ILE A 303 7.23 -19.87 -5.28
C ILE A 303 6.37 -21.09 -4.95
N GLU A 304 6.02 -21.90 -5.97
CA GLU A 304 5.14 -23.06 -5.80
C GLU A 304 5.70 -24.02 -4.75
N LYS A 305 6.98 -24.34 -4.85
CA LYS A 305 7.67 -25.21 -3.89
C LYS A 305 7.66 -24.62 -2.48
N ASN A 306 8.09 -23.38 -2.31
CA ASN A 306 8.24 -22.73 -1.02
C ASN A 306 6.87 -22.61 -0.30
N VAL A 307 5.82 -22.26 -1.04
CA VAL A 307 4.46 -22.16 -0.52
C VAL A 307 3.92 -23.53 -0.14
N SER A 308 4.05 -24.55 -1.00
CA SER A 308 3.58 -25.90 -0.72
C SER A 308 4.26 -26.52 0.49
N ASP A 309 5.58 -26.35 0.62
CA ASP A 309 6.36 -26.80 1.77
C ASP A 309 5.93 -26.09 3.09
N CYS A 310 5.54 -24.83 2.99
CA CYS A 310 5.05 -24.07 4.14
C CYS A 310 3.64 -24.51 4.55
N LEU A 311 2.72 -24.62 3.59
CA LEU A 311 1.34 -25.07 3.83
C LEU A 311 1.27 -26.48 4.46
N ALA A 312 2.20 -27.37 4.10
CA ALA A 312 2.28 -28.71 4.68
C ALA A 312 2.65 -28.73 6.18
N ARG A 313 3.07 -27.58 6.75
CA ARG A 313 3.46 -27.41 8.16
C ARG A 313 2.47 -26.60 8.99
N LEU A 314 1.46 -26.00 8.36
CA LEU A 314 0.36 -25.28 9.00
C LEU A 314 -0.80 -26.23 9.36
#